data_cfe8eea9e25e6aca15cf5b226b1cb02d
#
_entry.id   cfe8eea9e25e6aca15cf5b226b1cb02d
#
_cell.length_a   1.000
_cell.length_b   1.000
_cell.length_c   1.000
_cell.angle_alpha   90.00
_cell.angle_beta   90.00
_cell.angle_gamma   90.00
#
_symmetry.space_group_name_H-M   'P 1'
#
loop_
_entity.id
_entity.type
_entity.pdbx_description
1 polymer ?
#
loop_
_entity_poly.entity_id
_entity_poly.type
_entity_poly.pdbx_seq_one_letter_code
_entity_poly.pdbx_strand_id
1 'polypeptide(L)'
;MKASVIAAAIEETAPLSLQESWDNSGFCIGDGSCEVHKAIVGFDCTPALIEEAVEVGADMVITHHPLIFGGIRKISEATMTGRTIIAAIRNGITVYACHTNMDKVPGGVSGTTAARIGLCNLRVLDSDDDGNGLGIIGDLPEPAAPEAFLLRMKESLGLKTLRHSALSRTPLRRVALCGGSGHSLIGKAAAAGADIYVSGDISYHDFFAPDGMMIADIGHFESEAEIIGVICDIVREKIPNFAVQSAKTSTINPVYYF
;
A
#
# COMPACT_ATOMS: atom_id res chain seq x y z
N MET A 1 -6.74 25.78 -4.09
CA MET A 1 -7.94 24.99 -3.62
C MET A 1 -7.66 24.56 -2.18
N LYS A 2 -8.69 24.31 -1.36
CA LYS A 2 -8.46 23.82 0.02
C LYS A 2 -7.99 22.37 0.03
N ALA A 3 -7.05 22.04 0.91
CA ALA A 3 -6.56 20.67 1.10
C ALA A 3 -7.69 19.69 1.46
N SER A 4 -8.71 20.15 2.18
CA SER A 4 -9.91 19.36 2.49
C SER A 4 -10.68 18.86 1.25
N VAL A 5 -10.62 19.58 0.13
CA VAL A 5 -11.29 19.16 -1.11
C VAL A 5 -10.57 17.96 -1.71
N ILE A 6 -9.22 17.95 -1.63
CA ILE A 6 -8.40 16.84 -2.13
C ILE A 6 -8.56 15.62 -1.22
N ALA A 7 -8.51 15.85 0.12
CA ALA A 7 -8.76 14.79 1.10
C ALA A 7 -10.15 14.15 0.90
N ALA A 8 -11.20 14.98 0.76
CA ALA A 8 -12.56 14.48 0.51
C ALA A 8 -12.67 13.63 -0.77
N ALA A 9 -11.98 14.02 -1.85
CA ALA A 9 -11.96 13.24 -3.08
C ALA A 9 -11.35 11.84 -2.89
N ILE A 10 -10.31 11.72 -2.06
CA ILE A 10 -9.73 10.41 -1.70
C ILE A 10 -10.66 9.64 -0.76
N GLU A 11 -11.23 10.32 0.25
CA GLU A 11 -12.10 9.75 1.26
C GLU A 11 -13.45 9.26 0.73
N GLU A 12 -13.92 9.78 -0.43
CA GLU A 12 -15.07 9.20 -1.12
C GLU A 12 -14.81 7.76 -1.59
N THR A 13 -13.55 7.41 -1.89
CA THR A 13 -13.15 6.05 -2.28
C THR A 13 -12.72 5.24 -1.07
N ALA A 14 -11.95 5.85 -0.16
CA ALA A 14 -11.38 5.21 1.02
C ALA A 14 -11.61 6.08 2.27
N PRO A 15 -12.82 6.05 2.87
CA PRO A 15 -13.17 6.84 4.05
C PRO A 15 -12.21 6.60 5.22
N LEU A 16 -11.83 7.65 5.94
CA LEU A 16 -10.97 7.54 7.14
C LEU A 16 -11.59 6.65 8.24
N SER A 17 -12.91 6.48 8.26
CA SER A 17 -13.58 5.56 9.19
C SER A 17 -13.20 4.09 9.00
N LEU A 18 -12.63 3.74 7.85
CA LEU A 18 -12.15 2.38 7.58
C LEU A 18 -10.78 2.09 8.18
N GLN A 19 -10.00 3.12 8.58
CA GLN A 19 -8.66 2.89 9.10
C GLN A 19 -8.67 2.01 10.35
N GLU A 20 -7.59 1.27 10.55
CA GLU A 20 -7.38 0.49 11.76
C GLU A 20 -7.29 1.41 12.99
N SER A 21 -7.73 0.93 14.15
CA SER A 21 -7.78 1.72 15.39
C SER A 21 -6.42 2.22 15.89
N TRP A 22 -5.35 1.59 15.45
CA TRP A 22 -3.96 1.95 15.76
C TRP A 22 -3.31 2.85 14.70
N ASP A 23 -3.99 3.06 13.56
CA ASP A 23 -3.48 3.81 12.42
C ASP A 23 -3.60 5.32 12.62
N ASN A 24 -2.96 6.09 11.73
CA ASN A 24 -2.96 7.54 11.73
C ASN A 24 -3.08 8.10 10.30
N SER A 25 -4.08 7.61 9.56
CA SER A 25 -4.46 8.17 8.26
C SER A 25 -5.06 9.57 8.42
N GLY A 26 -4.96 10.40 7.39
CA GLY A 26 -5.43 11.79 7.38
C GLY A 26 -4.29 12.81 7.41
N PHE A 27 -4.59 14.02 7.87
CA PHE A 27 -3.58 15.10 7.93
C PHE A 27 -2.54 14.85 9.02
N CYS A 28 -1.28 14.67 8.61
CA CYS A 28 -0.14 14.53 9.52
C CYS A 28 0.54 15.87 9.80
N ILE A 29 0.55 16.79 8.82
CA ILE A 29 1.08 18.16 8.93
C ILE A 29 0.14 19.09 8.18
N GLY A 30 -0.17 20.25 8.76
CA GLY A 30 -1.19 21.16 8.26
C GLY A 30 -2.60 20.61 8.54
N ASP A 31 -3.58 21.19 7.88
CA ASP A 31 -4.98 20.79 7.99
C ASP A 31 -5.77 21.07 6.70
N GLY A 32 -7.05 20.73 6.71
CA GLY A 32 -7.92 20.91 5.54
C GLY A 32 -8.14 22.37 5.09
N SER A 33 -7.76 23.37 5.88
CA SER A 33 -7.90 24.79 5.53
C SER A 33 -6.75 25.32 4.68
N CYS A 34 -5.63 24.57 4.60
CA CYS A 34 -4.46 24.96 3.80
C CYS A 34 -4.83 25.12 2.31
N GLU A 35 -4.30 26.17 1.68
CA GLU A 35 -4.44 26.36 0.23
C GLU A 35 -3.40 25.50 -0.50
N VAL A 36 -3.85 24.75 -1.50
CA VAL A 36 -3.03 23.81 -2.27
C VAL A 36 -3.23 24.05 -3.76
N HIS A 37 -2.14 24.13 -4.52
CA HIS A 37 -2.12 24.33 -5.97
C HIS A 37 -1.67 23.09 -6.72
N LYS A 38 -0.76 22.31 -6.09
CA LYS A 38 -0.22 21.09 -6.64
C LYS A 38 0.06 20.08 -5.53
N ALA A 39 -0.22 18.79 -5.80
CA ALA A 39 0.14 17.70 -4.93
C ALA A 39 1.14 16.75 -5.59
N ILE A 40 1.99 16.14 -4.76
CA ILE A 40 2.83 15.00 -5.14
C ILE A 40 2.46 13.80 -4.28
N VAL A 41 2.34 12.63 -4.93
CA VAL A 41 1.96 11.37 -4.26
C VAL A 41 3.17 10.49 -4.12
N GLY A 42 3.46 10.06 -2.90
CA GLY A 42 4.58 9.20 -2.55
C GLY A 42 4.18 7.95 -1.77
N PHE A 43 5.14 7.08 -1.54
CA PHE A 43 4.93 5.87 -0.74
C PHE A 43 5.19 6.17 0.73
N ASP A 44 6.43 6.49 1.08
CA ASP A 44 6.86 6.93 2.41
C ASP A 44 7.14 8.43 2.44
N CYS A 45 6.73 9.11 3.50
CA CYS A 45 7.06 10.51 3.69
C CYS A 45 8.48 10.66 4.23
N THR A 46 9.44 10.86 3.34
CA THR A 46 10.87 10.99 3.63
C THR A 46 11.37 12.43 3.41
N PRO A 47 12.56 12.80 3.92
CA PRO A 47 13.17 14.10 3.57
C PRO A 47 13.31 14.29 2.05
N ALA A 48 13.71 13.26 1.32
CA ALA A 48 13.85 13.30 -0.13
C ALA A 48 12.52 13.57 -0.85
N LEU A 49 11.41 13.03 -0.36
CA LEU A 49 10.08 13.34 -0.90
C LEU A 49 9.68 14.80 -0.67
N ILE A 50 10.00 15.36 0.50
CA ILE A 50 9.76 16.79 0.77
C ILE A 50 10.64 17.68 -0.13
N GLU A 51 11.90 17.32 -0.33
CA GLU A 51 12.80 18.02 -1.25
C GLU A 51 12.25 17.98 -2.68
N GLU A 52 11.81 16.81 -3.17
CA GLU A 52 11.17 16.68 -4.48
C GLU A 52 9.89 17.54 -4.57
N ALA A 53 9.06 17.56 -3.51
CA ALA A 53 7.86 18.40 -3.46
C ALA A 53 8.20 19.89 -3.66
N VAL A 54 9.25 20.38 -2.97
CA VAL A 54 9.75 21.76 -3.14
C VAL A 54 10.23 22.01 -4.57
N GLU A 55 11.05 21.10 -5.12
CA GLU A 55 11.59 21.22 -6.48
C GLU A 55 10.50 21.31 -7.56
N VAL A 56 9.42 20.52 -7.40
CA VAL A 56 8.33 20.53 -8.38
C VAL A 56 7.24 21.58 -8.07
N GLY A 57 7.39 22.34 -7.00
CA GLY A 57 6.44 23.36 -6.57
C GLY A 57 5.13 22.78 -6.07
N ALA A 58 5.16 21.62 -5.42
CA ALA A 58 4.02 21.06 -4.73
C ALA A 58 3.94 21.57 -3.29
N ASP A 59 2.75 21.94 -2.86
CA ASP A 59 2.42 22.42 -1.53
C ASP A 59 1.61 21.39 -0.70
N MET A 60 1.34 20.22 -1.31
CA MET A 60 0.78 19.07 -0.62
C MET A 60 1.52 17.79 -1.00
N VAL A 61 1.86 17.00 0.01
CA VAL A 61 2.38 15.64 -0.12
C VAL A 61 1.29 14.68 0.35
N ILE A 62 0.95 13.71 -0.49
CA ILE A 62 0.03 12.63 -0.15
C ILE A 62 0.86 11.35 -0.11
N THR A 63 0.78 10.58 0.98
CA THR A 63 1.52 9.32 1.09
C THR A 63 0.61 8.15 1.41
N HIS A 64 1.07 6.95 1.10
CA HIS A 64 0.44 5.75 1.62
C HIS A 64 0.73 5.64 3.12
N HIS A 65 1.98 5.52 3.51
CA HIS A 65 2.35 5.43 4.91
C HIS A 65 2.29 6.79 5.63
N PRO A 66 1.72 6.84 6.85
CA PRO A 66 1.70 8.06 7.64
C PRO A 66 3.13 8.40 8.12
N LEU A 67 3.48 9.69 8.03
CA LEU A 67 4.76 10.20 8.56
C LEU A 67 4.87 10.00 10.08
N ILE A 68 3.75 10.06 10.76
CA ILE A 68 3.64 9.94 12.21
C ILE A 68 2.77 8.73 12.51
N PHE A 69 3.39 7.63 12.88
CA PHE A 69 2.69 6.38 13.21
C PHE A 69 2.16 6.35 14.64
N GLY A 70 2.86 6.96 15.54
CA GLY A 70 2.52 7.01 16.97
C GLY A 70 2.85 8.35 17.57
N GLY A 71 2.63 8.52 18.87
CA GLY A 71 2.91 9.77 19.56
C GLY A 71 4.37 10.19 19.46
N ILE A 72 4.62 11.45 19.07
CA ILE A 72 5.97 12.02 19.00
C ILE A 72 6.27 12.77 20.29
N ARG A 73 7.36 12.40 20.95
CA ARG A 73 7.82 13.08 22.17
C ARG A 73 8.76 14.26 21.89
N LYS A 74 9.51 14.21 20.79
CA LYS A 74 10.48 15.24 20.40
C LYS A 74 10.54 15.34 18.88
N ILE A 75 10.57 16.58 18.37
CA ILE A 75 10.84 16.87 16.97
C ILE A 75 12.23 17.49 16.90
N SER A 76 13.16 16.84 16.21
CA SER A 76 14.53 17.31 16.04
C SER A 76 15.15 16.76 14.76
N GLU A 77 16.20 17.37 14.27
CA GLU A 77 16.93 16.91 13.09
C GLU A 77 17.73 15.60 13.33
N ALA A 78 17.76 15.07 14.54
CA ALA A 78 18.46 13.83 14.87
C ALA A 78 17.77 12.56 14.31
N THR A 79 16.47 12.64 13.99
CA THR A 79 15.70 11.51 13.45
C THR A 79 15.20 11.83 12.03
N MET A 80 15.00 10.81 11.21
CA MET A 80 14.43 10.98 9.87
C MET A 80 13.05 11.66 9.95
N THR A 81 12.14 11.12 10.76
CA THR A 81 10.80 11.71 10.97
C THR A 81 10.88 13.17 11.42
N GLY A 82 11.76 13.51 12.37
CA GLY A 82 11.93 14.89 12.83
C GLY A 82 12.44 15.82 11.73
N ARG A 83 13.43 15.39 10.91
CA ARG A 83 13.90 16.16 9.75
C ARG A 83 12.78 16.39 8.73
N THR A 84 12.01 15.35 8.44
CA THR A 84 10.88 15.43 7.49
C THR A 84 9.82 16.41 7.97
N ILE A 85 9.42 16.34 9.26
CA ILE A 85 8.46 17.27 9.85
C ILE A 85 8.96 18.72 9.75
N ILE A 86 10.22 18.95 10.16
CA ILE A 86 10.84 20.29 10.13
C ILE A 86 10.88 20.83 8.70
N ALA A 87 11.28 19.99 7.73
CA ALA A 87 11.35 20.38 6.33
C ALA A 87 9.96 20.72 5.76
N ALA A 88 8.96 19.89 6.03
CA ALA A 88 7.59 20.12 5.56
C ALA A 88 7.02 21.45 6.14
N ILE A 89 7.17 21.69 7.45
CA ILE A 89 6.70 22.91 8.09
C ILE A 89 7.43 24.15 7.55
N ARG A 90 8.77 24.09 7.42
CA ARG A 90 9.57 25.22 6.91
C ARG A 90 9.20 25.61 5.47
N ASN A 91 8.76 24.66 4.67
CA ASN A 91 8.38 24.88 3.27
C ASN A 91 6.86 25.04 3.07
N GLY A 92 6.06 25.08 4.14
CA GLY A 92 4.61 25.24 4.05
C GLY A 92 3.90 24.06 3.38
N ILE A 93 4.48 22.87 3.43
CA ILE A 93 3.94 21.66 2.79
C ILE A 93 2.96 20.98 3.74
N THR A 94 1.73 20.78 3.26
CA THR A 94 0.72 19.95 3.93
C THR A 94 0.98 18.47 3.64
N VAL A 95 0.93 17.61 4.68
CA VAL A 95 1.13 16.15 4.53
C VAL A 95 -0.14 15.41 4.93
N TYR A 96 -0.64 14.57 4.03
CA TYR A 96 -1.82 13.72 4.19
C TYR A 96 -1.46 12.27 3.92
N ALA A 97 -1.92 11.35 4.76
CA ALA A 97 -1.72 9.91 4.58
C ALA A 97 -3.04 9.18 4.31
N CYS A 98 -3.00 8.19 3.43
CA CYS A 98 -4.10 7.25 3.17
C CYS A 98 -3.53 5.84 3.20
N HIS A 99 -3.59 5.23 4.38
CA HIS A 99 -2.92 3.98 4.74
C HIS A 99 -3.93 2.83 4.85
N THR A 100 -4.24 2.34 6.03
CA THR A 100 -5.13 1.17 6.17
C THR A 100 -6.56 1.42 5.70
N ASN A 101 -7.03 2.66 5.63
CA ASN A 101 -8.29 2.97 4.97
C ASN A 101 -8.24 2.63 3.47
N MET A 102 -7.10 2.86 2.81
CA MET A 102 -6.89 2.51 1.41
C MET A 102 -6.64 1.00 1.21
N ASP A 103 -6.04 0.32 2.19
CA ASP A 103 -5.85 -1.14 2.16
C ASP A 103 -7.17 -1.90 2.20
N LYS A 104 -8.17 -1.33 2.90
CA LYS A 104 -9.46 -2.00 3.15
C LYS A 104 -10.47 -1.88 2.02
N VAL A 105 -10.25 -1.02 1.06
CA VAL A 105 -11.18 -0.91 -0.08
C VAL A 105 -10.84 -1.91 -1.18
N PRO A 106 -11.83 -2.49 -1.87
CA PRO A 106 -11.59 -3.54 -2.87
C PRO A 106 -10.64 -3.13 -4.01
N GLY A 107 -10.67 -1.87 -4.43
CA GLY A 107 -9.78 -1.29 -5.43
C GLY A 107 -8.47 -0.72 -4.88
N GLY A 108 -8.18 -0.92 -3.60
CA GLY A 108 -6.97 -0.45 -2.93
C GLY A 108 -5.75 -1.33 -3.20
N VAL A 109 -4.83 -1.38 -2.24
CA VAL A 109 -3.53 -2.06 -2.37
C VAL A 109 -3.65 -3.50 -2.84
N SER A 110 -4.36 -4.33 -2.07
CA SER A 110 -4.47 -5.77 -2.38
C SER A 110 -5.25 -6.03 -3.66
N GLY A 111 -6.31 -5.25 -3.94
CA GLY A 111 -7.10 -5.38 -5.16
C GLY A 111 -6.30 -5.05 -6.41
N THR A 112 -5.49 -4.00 -6.37
CA THR A 112 -4.62 -3.59 -7.47
C THR A 112 -3.59 -4.68 -7.78
N THR A 113 -2.93 -5.22 -6.76
CA THR A 113 -1.97 -6.32 -6.91
C THR A 113 -2.63 -7.58 -7.44
N ALA A 114 -3.84 -7.94 -6.96
CA ALA A 114 -4.61 -9.08 -7.45
C ALA A 114 -4.95 -8.95 -8.94
N ALA A 115 -5.39 -7.77 -9.37
CA ALA A 115 -5.68 -7.49 -10.78
C ALA A 115 -4.43 -7.63 -11.64
N ARG A 116 -3.29 -7.13 -11.18
CA ARG A 116 -2.02 -7.16 -11.91
C ARG A 116 -1.48 -8.58 -12.13
N ILE A 117 -1.65 -9.47 -11.15
CA ILE A 117 -1.28 -10.88 -11.32
C ILE A 117 -2.36 -11.73 -12.02
N GLY A 118 -3.46 -11.08 -12.42
CA GLY A 118 -4.50 -11.69 -13.26
C GLY A 118 -5.46 -12.60 -12.51
N LEU A 119 -5.78 -12.31 -11.24
CA LEU A 119 -6.80 -13.04 -10.50
C LEU A 119 -8.21 -12.63 -10.97
N CYS A 120 -9.12 -13.57 -10.93
CA CYS A 120 -10.55 -13.38 -11.14
C CYS A 120 -11.36 -13.79 -9.92
N ASN A 121 -12.69 -13.54 -9.94
CA ASN A 121 -13.59 -13.88 -8.82
C ASN A 121 -13.13 -13.29 -7.48
N LEU A 122 -12.67 -12.05 -7.49
CA LEU A 122 -12.09 -11.39 -6.32
C LEU A 122 -13.12 -11.20 -5.21
N ARG A 123 -12.68 -11.45 -3.97
CA ARG A 123 -13.42 -11.17 -2.73
C ARG A 123 -12.46 -10.64 -1.70
N VAL A 124 -12.91 -9.78 -0.82
CA VAL A 124 -12.14 -9.39 0.37
C VAL A 124 -11.94 -10.62 1.26
N LEU A 125 -10.70 -10.83 1.74
CA LEU A 125 -10.33 -12.01 2.52
C LEU A 125 -10.83 -11.91 3.96
N ASP A 126 -10.68 -10.75 4.59
CA ASP A 126 -11.15 -10.44 5.93
C ASP A 126 -12.10 -9.26 5.86
N SER A 127 -13.35 -9.53 5.45
CA SER A 127 -14.35 -8.50 5.21
C SER A 127 -15.16 -8.17 6.47
N ASP A 128 -15.51 -6.89 6.60
CA ASP A 128 -16.60 -6.41 7.44
C ASP A 128 -17.97 -6.63 6.76
N ASP A 129 -19.05 -6.19 7.43
CA ASP A 129 -20.43 -6.34 6.94
C ASP A 129 -20.71 -5.49 5.67
N ASP A 130 -19.94 -4.44 5.43
CA ASP A 130 -20.04 -3.55 4.27
C ASP A 130 -19.20 -4.01 3.08
N GLY A 131 -18.46 -5.12 3.23
CA GLY A 131 -17.61 -5.70 2.20
C GLY A 131 -16.25 -5.05 2.06
N ASN A 132 -15.86 -4.17 2.99
CA ASN A 132 -14.52 -3.63 3.11
C ASN A 132 -13.68 -4.52 4.04
N GLY A 133 -12.37 -4.46 3.92
CA GLY A 133 -11.49 -5.22 4.81
C GLY A 133 -10.15 -5.55 4.20
N LEU A 134 -9.33 -6.29 4.94
CA LEU A 134 -7.95 -6.55 4.58
C LEU A 134 -7.78 -7.78 3.71
N GLY A 135 -6.89 -7.66 2.74
CA GLY A 135 -6.52 -8.73 1.83
C GLY A 135 -7.61 -9.08 0.81
N ILE A 136 -7.19 -9.76 -0.23
CA ILE A 136 -8.05 -10.25 -1.32
C ILE A 136 -7.82 -11.74 -1.49
N ILE A 137 -8.89 -12.49 -1.82
CA ILE A 137 -8.80 -13.85 -2.30
C ILE A 137 -9.49 -13.94 -3.66
N GLY A 138 -8.88 -14.66 -4.58
CA GLY A 138 -9.40 -14.86 -5.94
C GLY A 138 -8.90 -16.15 -6.54
N ASP A 139 -9.34 -16.43 -7.76
CA ASP A 139 -8.97 -17.62 -8.49
C ASP A 139 -8.05 -17.27 -9.66
N LEU A 140 -7.13 -18.15 -10.00
CA LEU A 140 -6.45 -18.12 -11.29
C LEU A 140 -7.44 -18.52 -12.38
N PRO A 141 -7.44 -17.90 -13.57
CA PRO A 141 -8.29 -18.30 -14.69
C PRO A 141 -8.15 -19.79 -15.02
N GLU A 142 -6.92 -20.29 -14.96
CA GLU A 142 -6.57 -21.71 -15.12
C GLU A 142 -5.60 -22.14 -14.00
N PRO A 143 -5.72 -23.38 -13.48
CA PRO A 143 -4.76 -23.89 -12.52
C PRO A 143 -3.34 -23.85 -13.06
N ALA A 144 -2.36 -23.47 -12.23
CA ALA A 144 -0.97 -23.32 -12.63
C ALA A 144 -0.03 -24.15 -11.74
N ALA A 145 1.03 -24.69 -12.32
CA ALA A 145 2.11 -25.25 -11.52
C ALA A 145 2.71 -24.18 -10.60
N PRO A 146 3.08 -24.52 -9.35
CA PRO A 146 3.58 -23.52 -8.39
C PRO A 146 4.72 -22.67 -8.93
N GLU A 147 5.73 -23.27 -9.55
CA GLU A 147 6.87 -22.55 -10.11
C GLU A 147 6.45 -21.60 -11.24
N ALA A 148 5.54 -22.03 -12.11
CA ALA A 148 5.05 -21.21 -13.21
C ALA A 148 4.25 -20.00 -12.69
N PHE A 149 3.47 -20.19 -11.63
CA PHE A 149 2.77 -19.08 -10.98
C PHE A 149 3.74 -18.09 -10.34
N LEU A 150 4.73 -18.57 -9.57
CA LEU A 150 5.73 -17.69 -8.94
C LEU A 150 6.55 -16.91 -9.97
N LEU A 151 6.93 -17.53 -11.09
CA LEU A 151 7.63 -16.84 -12.19
C LEU A 151 6.76 -15.76 -12.84
N ARG A 152 5.50 -16.10 -13.17
CA ARG A 152 4.56 -15.14 -13.75
C ARG A 152 4.30 -13.96 -12.81
N MET A 153 4.09 -14.23 -11.51
CA MET A 153 3.92 -13.18 -10.50
C MET A 153 5.17 -12.29 -10.41
N LYS A 154 6.35 -12.90 -10.40
CA LYS A 154 7.62 -12.20 -10.42
C LYS A 154 7.75 -11.26 -11.62
N GLU A 155 7.41 -11.71 -12.81
CA GLU A 155 7.42 -10.91 -14.05
C GLU A 155 6.38 -9.80 -14.00
N SER A 156 5.13 -10.13 -13.64
CA SER A 156 4.02 -9.17 -13.59
C SER A 156 4.26 -8.02 -12.64
N LEU A 157 4.87 -8.29 -11.47
CA LEU A 157 5.16 -7.29 -10.45
C LEU A 157 6.58 -6.69 -10.53
N GLY A 158 7.41 -7.17 -11.47
CA GLY A 158 8.79 -6.69 -11.62
C GLY A 158 9.70 -7.04 -10.45
N LEU A 159 9.44 -8.15 -9.75
CA LEU A 159 10.19 -8.54 -8.55
C LEU A 159 11.62 -8.97 -8.89
N LYS A 160 12.59 -8.48 -8.14
CA LYS A 160 13.99 -8.96 -8.24
C LYS A 160 14.13 -10.36 -7.64
N THR A 161 13.46 -10.60 -6.52
CA THR A 161 13.45 -11.87 -5.79
C THR A 161 12.13 -12.03 -5.05
N LEU A 162 11.87 -13.23 -4.56
CA LEU A 162 10.81 -13.53 -3.60
C LEU A 162 11.25 -14.70 -2.72
N ARG A 163 10.65 -14.84 -1.55
CA ARG A 163 10.83 -16.00 -0.66
C ARG A 163 9.55 -16.83 -0.69
N HIS A 164 9.66 -18.15 -0.55
CA HIS A 164 8.48 -19.01 -0.49
C HIS A 164 8.70 -20.24 0.41
N SER A 165 7.61 -20.80 0.94
CA SER A 165 7.60 -22.09 1.62
C SER A 165 7.82 -23.24 0.62
N ALA A 166 7.82 -24.48 1.09
CA ALA A 166 7.90 -25.64 0.19
C ALA A 166 6.84 -25.57 -0.91
N LEU A 167 7.23 -25.91 -2.13
CA LEU A 167 6.33 -25.92 -3.28
C LEU A 167 5.22 -26.97 -3.10
N SER A 168 4.00 -26.61 -3.44
CA SER A 168 2.86 -27.52 -3.49
C SER A 168 3.11 -28.64 -4.51
N ARG A 169 2.58 -29.83 -4.24
CA ARG A 169 2.60 -30.96 -5.19
C ARG A 169 1.42 -30.92 -6.17
N THR A 170 0.45 -30.05 -5.91
CA THR A 170 -0.74 -29.86 -6.76
C THR A 170 -0.73 -28.48 -7.42
N PRO A 171 -1.34 -28.34 -8.58
CA PRO A 171 -1.50 -27.03 -9.21
C PRO A 171 -2.24 -26.05 -8.28
N LEU A 172 -1.82 -24.77 -8.31
CA LEU A 172 -2.47 -23.68 -7.59
C LEU A 172 -3.66 -23.19 -8.39
N ARG A 173 -4.76 -22.90 -7.72
CA ARG A 173 -5.95 -22.30 -8.30
C ARG A 173 -6.41 -21.07 -7.51
N ARG A 174 -6.46 -21.19 -6.18
CA ARG A 174 -6.94 -20.13 -5.30
C ARG A 174 -5.79 -19.40 -4.64
N VAL A 175 -5.73 -18.10 -4.84
CA VAL A 175 -4.68 -17.22 -4.34
C VAL A 175 -5.30 -16.24 -3.37
N ALA A 176 -4.77 -16.17 -2.15
CA ALA A 176 -5.05 -15.09 -1.23
C ALA A 176 -3.83 -14.17 -1.16
N LEU A 177 -4.04 -12.86 -1.02
CA LEU A 177 -2.96 -11.90 -0.87
C LEU A 177 -3.34 -10.74 0.03
N CYS A 178 -2.33 -10.16 0.67
CA CYS A 178 -2.42 -8.89 1.38
C CYS A 178 -1.14 -8.11 1.14
N GLY A 179 -1.27 -6.85 0.73
CA GLY A 179 -0.13 -5.92 0.64
C GLY A 179 0.49 -5.68 2.01
N GLY A 180 1.75 -5.25 2.03
CA GLY A 180 2.50 -4.96 3.24
C GLY A 180 2.69 -6.15 4.16
N SER A 181 2.60 -5.92 5.46
CA SER A 181 2.80 -6.93 6.51
C SER A 181 1.49 -7.66 6.84
N GLY A 182 1.10 -8.61 6.00
CA GLY A 182 -0.17 -9.34 6.12
C GLY A 182 -0.12 -10.65 6.90
N HIS A 183 0.91 -10.94 7.70
CA HIS A 183 1.07 -12.22 8.39
C HIS A 183 -0.14 -12.64 9.25
N SER A 184 -0.89 -11.69 9.78
CA SER A 184 -2.09 -11.95 10.60
C SER A 184 -3.23 -12.63 9.82
N LEU A 185 -3.22 -12.55 8.50
CA LEU A 185 -4.26 -13.13 7.64
C LEU A 185 -3.94 -14.56 7.16
N ILE A 186 -2.78 -15.11 7.47
CA ILE A 186 -2.39 -16.49 7.06
C ILE A 186 -3.46 -17.51 7.45
N GLY A 187 -3.95 -17.47 8.69
CA GLY A 187 -4.99 -18.38 9.17
C GLY A 187 -6.32 -18.21 8.43
N LYS A 188 -6.67 -16.96 8.08
CA LYS A 188 -7.89 -16.67 7.31
C LYS A 188 -7.78 -17.14 5.86
N ALA A 189 -6.61 -16.98 5.24
CA ALA A 189 -6.33 -17.49 3.91
C ALA A 189 -6.46 -19.02 3.85
N ALA A 190 -5.90 -19.73 4.83
CA ALA A 190 -6.03 -21.18 4.94
C ALA A 190 -7.49 -21.61 5.14
N ALA A 191 -8.21 -20.95 6.04
CA ALA A 191 -9.64 -21.23 6.29
C ALA A 191 -10.52 -20.96 5.05
N ALA A 192 -10.14 -19.99 4.21
CA ALA A 192 -10.81 -19.69 2.94
C ALA A 192 -10.42 -20.65 1.80
N GLY A 193 -9.53 -21.63 2.06
CA GLY A 193 -9.10 -22.65 1.11
C GLY A 193 -8.15 -22.11 0.04
N ALA A 194 -7.27 -21.15 0.40
CA ALA A 194 -6.22 -20.68 -0.50
C ALA A 194 -5.16 -21.79 -0.70
N ASP A 195 -4.69 -21.95 -1.93
CA ASP A 195 -3.56 -22.83 -2.25
C ASP A 195 -2.22 -22.12 -1.97
N ILE A 196 -2.22 -20.79 -2.04
CA ILE A 196 -1.08 -19.94 -1.73
C ILE A 196 -1.55 -18.62 -1.10
N TYR A 197 -0.79 -18.17 -0.11
CA TYR A 197 -0.91 -16.83 0.47
C TYR A 197 0.30 -15.99 0.12
N VAL A 198 0.06 -14.77 -0.41
CA VAL A 198 1.09 -13.83 -0.88
C VAL A 198 1.05 -12.56 -0.03
N SER A 199 2.19 -12.12 0.50
CA SER A 199 2.28 -10.88 1.29
C SER A 199 3.72 -10.35 1.30
N GLY A 200 3.99 -9.31 2.07
CA GLY A 200 5.32 -8.84 2.44
C GLY A 200 5.63 -9.11 3.91
N ASP A 201 6.87 -8.88 4.31
CA ASP A 201 7.35 -8.94 5.70
C ASP A 201 7.00 -10.23 6.44
N ILE A 202 6.98 -11.35 5.74
CA ILE A 202 6.70 -12.66 6.33
C ILE A 202 7.89 -13.09 7.19
N SER A 203 7.62 -13.38 8.45
CA SER A 203 8.65 -13.84 9.40
C SER A 203 9.04 -15.29 9.16
N TYR A 204 10.22 -15.71 9.65
CA TYR A 204 10.71 -17.08 9.48
C TYR A 204 9.69 -18.14 9.91
N HIS A 205 9.03 -17.93 11.05
CA HIS A 205 8.10 -18.91 11.59
C HIS A 205 6.79 -19.00 10.80
N ASP A 206 6.40 -17.95 10.11
CA ASP A 206 5.18 -17.92 9.29
C ASP A 206 5.32 -18.80 8.04
N PHE A 207 6.56 -19.11 7.60
CA PHE A 207 6.79 -20.04 6.49
C PHE A 207 6.50 -21.51 6.83
N PHE A 208 6.25 -21.84 8.11
CA PHE A 208 5.63 -23.11 8.50
C PHE A 208 4.12 -23.03 8.26
N ALA A 209 3.77 -22.89 6.99
CA ALA A 209 2.39 -22.69 6.56
C ALA A 209 1.46 -23.80 7.05
N PRO A 210 0.16 -23.52 7.19
CA PRO A 210 -0.85 -24.57 7.36
C PRO A 210 -0.78 -25.62 6.25
N ASP A 211 -1.07 -26.88 6.61
CA ASP A 211 -1.02 -28.02 5.67
C ASP A 211 -1.81 -27.72 4.38
N GLY A 212 -1.16 -27.92 3.24
CA GLY A 212 -1.77 -27.75 1.92
C GLY A 212 -1.71 -26.35 1.34
N MET A 213 -1.26 -25.32 2.08
CA MET A 213 -1.13 -23.95 1.58
C MET A 213 0.35 -23.56 1.49
N MET A 214 0.72 -22.91 0.40
CA MET A 214 2.02 -22.25 0.26
C MET A 214 1.98 -20.83 0.83
N ILE A 215 3.16 -20.30 1.19
CA ILE A 215 3.37 -18.88 1.50
C ILE A 215 4.43 -18.32 0.57
N ALA A 216 4.18 -17.13 0.04
CA ALA A 216 5.15 -16.36 -0.72
C ALA A 216 5.26 -14.94 -0.14
N ASP A 217 6.50 -14.52 0.11
CA ASP A 217 6.84 -13.16 0.48
C ASP A 217 7.46 -12.47 -0.73
N ILE A 218 6.79 -11.44 -1.19
CA ILE A 218 7.18 -10.67 -2.39
C ILE A 218 7.82 -9.32 -2.06
N GLY A 219 7.97 -9.03 -0.76
CA GLY A 219 8.45 -7.75 -0.26
C GLY A 219 7.32 -6.75 0.03
N HIS A 220 7.53 -5.92 1.04
CA HIS A 220 6.56 -4.91 1.47
C HIS A 220 6.31 -3.89 0.35
N PHE A 221 7.38 -3.21 -0.07
CA PHE A 221 7.33 -2.19 -1.12
C PHE A 221 6.71 -2.73 -2.41
N GLU A 222 7.15 -3.90 -2.85
CA GLU A 222 6.71 -4.51 -4.10
C GLU A 222 5.22 -4.89 -4.07
N SER A 223 4.68 -5.18 -2.90
CA SER A 223 3.27 -5.55 -2.75
C SER A 223 2.32 -4.36 -2.71
N GLU A 224 2.83 -3.14 -2.50
CA GLU A 224 2.02 -1.94 -2.25
C GLU A 224 2.33 -0.75 -3.15
N ALA A 225 3.53 -0.65 -3.75
CA ALA A 225 3.98 0.57 -4.42
C ALA A 225 3.06 1.07 -5.56
N GLU A 226 2.24 0.19 -6.13
CA GLU A 226 1.25 0.54 -7.17
C GLU A 226 0.15 1.49 -6.66
N ILE A 227 -0.07 1.54 -5.35
CA ILE A 227 -1.09 2.40 -4.75
C ILE A 227 -0.84 3.89 -5.03
N ILE A 228 0.41 4.28 -5.25
CA ILE A 228 0.77 5.65 -5.62
C ILE A 228 0.03 6.06 -6.91
N GLY A 229 0.00 5.18 -7.90
CA GLY A 229 -0.73 5.40 -9.15
C GLY A 229 -2.24 5.50 -8.92
N VAL A 230 -2.80 4.60 -8.12
CA VAL A 230 -4.23 4.58 -7.77
C VAL A 230 -4.65 5.89 -7.09
N ILE A 231 -3.88 6.37 -6.12
CA ILE A 231 -4.17 7.65 -5.44
C ILE A 231 -4.12 8.82 -6.44
N CYS A 232 -3.12 8.86 -7.32
CA CYS A 232 -3.04 9.87 -8.37
C CYS A 232 -4.27 9.84 -9.27
N ASP A 233 -4.72 8.65 -9.67
CA ASP A 233 -5.84 8.48 -10.59
C ASP A 233 -7.17 8.85 -9.93
N ILE A 234 -7.38 8.53 -8.66
CA ILE A 234 -8.53 8.99 -7.87
C ILE A 234 -8.60 10.53 -7.87
N VAL A 235 -7.48 11.20 -7.58
CA VAL A 235 -7.44 12.68 -7.56
C VAL A 235 -7.69 13.25 -8.94
N ARG A 236 -7.11 12.70 -10.01
CA ARG A 236 -7.31 13.16 -11.39
C ARG A 236 -8.74 12.99 -11.86
N GLU A 237 -9.37 11.87 -11.53
CA GLU A 237 -10.74 11.56 -11.92
C GLU A 237 -11.72 12.52 -11.24
N LYS A 238 -11.57 12.71 -9.93
CA LYS A 238 -12.49 13.52 -9.13
C LYS A 238 -12.24 15.01 -9.22
N ILE A 239 -11.00 15.42 -9.51
CA ILE A 239 -10.59 16.82 -9.61
C ILE A 239 -9.76 17.04 -10.90
N PRO A 240 -10.37 16.97 -12.11
CA PRO A 240 -9.62 16.95 -13.38
C PRO A 240 -8.67 18.13 -13.64
N ASN A 241 -8.93 19.28 -13.01
CA ASN A 241 -8.13 20.51 -13.20
C ASN A 241 -7.07 20.70 -12.10
N PHE A 242 -6.90 19.74 -11.20
CA PHE A 242 -5.89 19.81 -10.15
C PHE A 242 -4.58 19.14 -10.57
N ALA A 243 -3.46 19.82 -10.31
CA ALA A 243 -2.15 19.29 -10.63
C ALA A 243 -1.72 18.23 -9.60
N VAL A 244 -1.67 16.96 -10.01
CA VAL A 244 -1.17 15.86 -9.18
C VAL A 244 -0.21 14.98 -9.98
N GLN A 245 0.89 14.57 -9.35
CA GLN A 245 1.88 13.67 -9.94
C GLN A 245 2.43 12.67 -8.93
N SER A 246 2.88 11.51 -9.42
CA SER A 246 3.65 10.56 -8.62
C SER A 246 5.06 11.07 -8.37
N ALA A 247 5.60 10.82 -7.19
CA ALA A 247 6.96 11.15 -6.82
C ALA A 247 7.95 10.18 -7.47
N LYS A 248 9.05 10.70 -7.99
CA LYS A 248 10.16 9.86 -8.52
C LYS A 248 10.91 9.17 -7.38
N THR A 249 11.12 9.84 -6.26
CA THR A 249 11.77 9.30 -5.06
C THR A 249 11.03 8.10 -4.49
N SER A 250 9.72 8.01 -4.69
CA SER A 250 8.88 6.91 -4.19
C SER A 250 8.90 5.66 -5.07
N THR A 251 9.64 5.67 -6.17
CA THR A 251 9.91 4.46 -6.97
C THR A 251 11.14 3.70 -6.49
N ILE A 252 11.82 4.21 -5.45
CA ILE A 252 13.05 3.64 -4.94
C ILE A 252 12.72 2.78 -3.71
N ASN A 253 12.83 1.47 -3.88
CA ASN A 253 12.74 0.53 -2.76
C ASN A 253 13.97 0.73 -1.85
N PRO A 254 13.80 0.97 -0.54
CA PRO A 254 14.92 1.07 0.40
C PRO A 254 15.62 -0.28 0.65
N VAL A 255 15.03 -1.39 0.21
CA VAL A 255 15.60 -2.75 0.36
C VAL A 255 16.35 -3.12 -0.91
N TYR A 256 17.61 -3.47 -0.76
CA TYR A 256 18.48 -3.90 -1.84
C TYR A 256 18.79 -5.39 -1.71
N TYR A 257 18.79 -6.09 -2.85
CA TYR A 257 19.14 -7.50 -2.94
C TYR A 257 20.49 -7.65 -3.62
N PHE A 258 21.38 -8.42 -3.00
CA PHE A 258 22.74 -8.68 -3.49
C PHE A 258 22.80 -10.06 -4.16
#